data_3f287a7c1a63bf34143d4e8ffa1656b8
#
_entry.id   3f287a7c1a63bf34143d4e8ffa1656b8
#
_cell.length_a   1.000
_cell.length_b   1.000
_cell.length_c   1.000
_cell.angle_alpha   90.00
_cell.angle_beta   90.00
_cell.angle_gamma   90.00
#
_symmetry.space_group_name_H-M   'P 1'
#
loop_
_entity.id
_entity.type
_entity.pdbx_description
1 polymer ?
#
loop_
_entity_poly.entity_id
_entity_poly.type
_entity_poly.pdbx_seq_one_letter_code
_entity_poly.pdbx_strand_id
1 'polypeptide(L)'
;MIKLCVGVKGTGKTKTLIDETNKALSASKGNVVCLEKGAKLRYDINYQVRLINTDEYLIGDASGLGGFMAGILASNSDVTDLFVDSALKICGGDLAAFDHFLTNLDKL
;
A
#
# COMPACT_ATOMS: atom_id res chain seq x y z
N MET A 1 5.65 5.94 8.04
CA MET A 1 4.61 5.04 8.58
C MET A 1 4.11 4.12 7.47
N ILE A 2 3.99 2.85 7.75
CA ILE A 2 3.41 1.89 6.81
C ILE A 2 2.03 1.49 7.31
N LYS A 3 1.01 1.58 6.46
CA LYS A 3 -0.36 1.21 6.81
C LYS A 3 -0.95 0.27 5.78
N LEU A 4 -1.40 -0.88 6.23
CA LEU A 4 -2.03 -1.89 5.39
C LEU A 4 -3.54 -1.88 5.58
N CYS A 5 -4.29 -1.89 4.49
CA CYS A 5 -5.71 -2.16 4.49
C CYS A 5 -5.91 -3.60 4.03
N VAL A 6 -6.28 -4.46 4.97
CA VAL A 6 -6.67 -5.84 4.65
C VAL A 6 -8.17 -5.82 4.41
N GLY A 7 -8.57 -5.42 3.23
CA GLY A 7 -9.97 -5.19 2.92
C GLY A 7 -10.76 -6.47 2.83
N VAL A 8 -11.81 -6.59 3.64
CA VAL A 8 -12.91 -7.49 3.36
C VAL A 8 -13.97 -6.67 2.64
N LYS A 9 -14.45 -7.15 1.51
CA LYS A 9 -15.40 -6.44 0.67
C LYS A 9 -16.61 -5.98 1.49
N GLY A 10 -16.98 -4.70 1.37
CA GLY A 10 -18.15 -4.14 2.03
C GLY A 10 -17.94 -3.63 3.45
N THR A 11 -16.73 -3.57 3.97
CA THR A 11 -16.45 -3.13 5.35
C THR A 11 -16.14 -1.63 5.48
N GLY A 12 -16.10 -0.89 4.37
CA GLY A 12 -15.75 0.52 4.38
C GLY A 12 -14.27 0.82 4.60
N LYS A 13 -13.41 -0.20 4.62
CA LYS A 13 -11.97 -0.02 4.84
C LYS A 13 -11.28 0.77 3.74
N THR A 14 -11.74 0.63 2.50
CA THR A 14 -11.18 1.40 1.38
C THR A 14 -11.45 2.89 1.56
N LYS A 15 -12.63 3.28 1.99
CA LYS A 15 -12.93 4.68 2.27
C LYS A 15 -12.03 5.22 3.37
N THR A 16 -11.83 4.46 4.43
CA THR A 16 -10.94 4.83 5.53
C THR A 16 -9.51 5.03 5.02
N LEU A 17 -9.04 4.14 4.17
CA LEU A 17 -7.70 4.26 3.57
C LEU A 17 -7.58 5.53 2.73
N ILE A 18 -8.58 5.84 1.91
CA ILE A 18 -8.60 7.05 1.09
C ILE A 18 -8.51 8.29 1.98
N ASP A 19 -9.34 8.35 3.02
CA ASP A 19 -9.37 9.49 3.94
C ASP A 19 -8.03 9.64 4.65
N GLU A 20 -7.45 8.56 5.15
CA GLU A 20 -6.17 8.58 5.85
C GLU A 20 -5.02 8.95 4.92
N THR A 21 -5.03 8.46 3.68
CA THR A 21 -3.99 8.79 2.70
C THR A 21 -4.01 10.28 2.38
N ASN A 22 -5.18 10.84 2.12
CA ASN A 22 -5.32 12.25 1.81
C ASN A 22 -4.97 13.13 3.02
N LYS A 23 -5.33 12.66 4.23
CA LYS A 23 -4.97 13.35 5.48
C LYS A 23 -3.46 13.33 5.71
N ALA A 24 -2.82 12.18 5.48
CA ALA A 24 -1.38 12.04 5.63
C ALA A 24 -0.63 12.99 4.68
N LEU A 25 -1.15 13.17 3.47
CA LEU A 25 -0.55 14.09 2.50
C LEU A 25 -0.49 15.52 3.07
N SER A 26 -1.55 15.96 3.73
CA SER A 26 -1.61 17.30 4.32
C SER A 26 -0.62 17.48 5.47
N ALA A 27 -0.30 16.41 6.19
CA ALA A 27 0.62 16.45 7.33
C ALA A 27 2.07 16.11 6.95
N SER A 28 2.28 15.45 5.80
CA SER A 28 3.60 14.97 5.40
C SER A 28 4.49 16.13 4.92
N LYS A 29 5.75 16.06 5.31
CA LYS A 29 6.80 16.94 4.77
C LYS A 29 7.60 16.26 3.66
N GLY A 30 7.21 15.08 3.26
CA GLY A 30 7.85 14.31 2.20
C GLY A 30 6.84 13.70 1.26
N ASN A 31 7.11 12.49 0.81
CA ASN A 31 6.26 11.80 -0.16
C ASN A 31 5.31 10.80 0.50
N VAL A 32 4.08 10.78 0.01
CA VAL A 32 3.08 9.78 0.39
C VAL A 32 2.85 8.87 -0.80
N VAL A 33 2.94 7.56 -0.57
CA VAL A 33 2.79 6.53 -1.59
C VAL A 33 1.62 5.64 -1.23
N CYS A 34 0.79 5.31 -2.20
CA CYS A 34 -0.33 4.39 -2.02
C CYS A 34 -0.26 3.30 -3.08
N LEU A 35 -0.30 2.05 -2.65
CA LEU A 35 -0.31 0.90 -3.54
C LEU A 35 -1.71 0.32 -3.61
N GLU A 36 -2.17 -0.02 -4.79
CA GLU A 36 -3.44 -0.72 -4.97
C GLU A 36 -3.32 -1.79 -6.04
N LYS A 37 -4.20 -2.76 -6.00
CA LYS A 37 -4.36 -3.73 -7.08
C LYS A 37 -5.43 -3.20 -8.03
N GLY A 38 -5.01 -2.71 -9.19
CA GLY A 38 -5.90 -2.06 -10.15
C GLY A 38 -5.81 -0.53 -10.09
N ALA A 39 -6.79 0.15 -10.63
CA ALA A 39 -6.79 1.61 -10.79
C ALA A 39 -8.11 2.23 -10.32
N LYS A 40 -8.68 1.72 -9.23
CA LYS A 40 -10.00 2.16 -8.74
C LYS A 40 -9.94 3.47 -7.95
N LEU A 41 -8.79 3.75 -7.31
CA LEU A 41 -8.67 4.85 -6.36
C LEU A 41 -8.20 6.17 -6.97
N ARG A 42 -7.86 6.17 -8.24
CA ARG A 42 -7.23 7.34 -8.88
C ARG A 42 -8.04 8.63 -8.85
N TYR A 43 -9.37 8.54 -8.71
CA TYR A 43 -10.23 9.71 -8.60
C TYR A 43 -10.52 10.12 -7.16
N ASP A 44 -10.20 9.25 -6.20
CA ASP A 44 -10.48 9.45 -4.79
C ASP A 44 -9.23 9.88 -4.01
N ILE A 45 -8.06 9.51 -4.50
CA ILE A 45 -6.78 9.86 -3.91
C ILE A 45 -6.26 11.14 -4.56
N ASN A 46 -5.78 12.07 -3.73
CA ASN A 46 -5.20 13.31 -4.22
C ASN A 46 -4.05 13.02 -5.19
N TYR A 47 -3.98 13.74 -6.30
CA TYR A 47 -2.99 13.49 -7.36
C TYR A 47 -1.54 13.67 -6.90
N GLN A 48 -1.30 14.37 -5.80
CA GLN A 48 0.05 14.54 -5.24
C GLN A 48 0.55 13.29 -4.52
N VAL A 49 -0.33 12.36 -4.20
CA VAL A 49 0.06 11.04 -3.68
C VAL A 49 0.55 10.20 -4.86
N ARG A 50 1.70 9.52 -4.69
CA ARG A 50 2.15 8.56 -5.69
C ARG A 50 1.30 7.30 -5.60
N LEU A 51 0.33 7.18 -6.48
CA LEU A 51 -0.57 6.04 -6.55
C LEU A 51 -0.03 5.03 -7.55
N ILE A 52 0.22 3.80 -7.10
CA ILE A 52 0.84 2.76 -7.91
C ILE A 52 -0.10 1.56 -8.01
N ASN A 53 -0.38 1.14 -9.24
CA ASN A 53 -1.11 -0.09 -9.51
C ASN A 53 -0.11 -1.26 -9.53
N THR A 54 -0.21 -2.14 -8.55
CA THR A 54 0.74 -3.26 -8.40
C THR A 54 0.69 -4.23 -9.58
N ASP A 55 -0.44 -4.32 -10.28
CA ASP A 55 -0.56 -5.18 -11.47
C ASP A 55 0.35 -4.74 -12.62
N GLU A 56 0.63 -3.44 -12.72
CA GLU A 56 1.52 -2.91 -13.77
C GLU A 56 2.98 -3.30 -13.54
N TYR A 57 3.33 -3.70 -12.32
CA TYR A 57 4.70 -4.02 -11.95
C TYR A 57 4.88 -5.50 -11.60
N LEU A 58 3.95 -6.34 -12.05
CA LEU A 58 4.03 -7.81 -11.95
C LEU A 58 4.05 -8.31 -10.50
N ILE A 59 3.38 -7.61 -9.60
CA ILE A 59 3.31 -7.99 -8.20
C ILE A 59 2.05 -8.80 -7.96
N GLY A 60 2.22 -10.09 -7.63
CA GLY A 60 1.10 -11.01 -7.45
C GLY A 60 1.23 -11.92 -6.25
N ASP A 61 2.24 -11.71 -5.40
CA ASP A 61 2.41 -12.51 -4.19
C ASP A 61 3.03 -11.68 -3.06
N ALA A 62 3.08 -12.28 -1.87
CA ALA A 62 3.58 -11.61 -0.67
C ALA A 62 5.06 -11.26 -0.79
N SER A 63 5.86 -12.14 -1.36
CA SER A 63 7.30 -11.89 -1.55
C SER A 63 7.52 -10.71 -2.49
N GLY A 64 6.79 -10.67 -3.60
CA GLY A 64 6.86 -9.56 -4.55
C GLY A 64 6.45 -8.24 -3.92
N LEU A 65 5.36 -8.24 -3.16
CA LEU A 65 4.89 -7.03 -2.48
C LEU A 65 5.91 -6.54 -1.45
N GLY A 66 6.46 -7.45 -0.65
CA GLY A 66 7.46 -7.09 0.36
C GLY A 66 8.70 -6.49 -0.26
N GLY A 67 9.23 -7.10 -1.33
CA GLY A 67 10.38 -6.57 -2.04
C GLY A 67 10.12 -5.24 -2.70
N PHE A 68 8.92 -5.05 -3.26
CA PHE A 68 8.52 -3.80 -3.88
C PHE A 68 8.46 -2.66 -2.85
N MET A 69 7.85 -2.91 -1.69
CA MET A 69 7.79 -1.93 -0.60
C MET A 69 9.18 -1.59 -0.08
N ALA A 70 10.02 -2.60 0.13
CA ALA A 70 11.40 -2.39 0.56
C ALA A 70 12.17 -1.56 -0.46
N GLY A 71 11.98 -1.83 -1.75
CA GLY A 71 12.60 -1.07 -2.83
C GLY A 71 12.16 0.39 -2.86
N ILE A 72 10.88 0.66 -2.64
CA ILE A 72 10.37 2.03 -2.55
C ILE A 72 11.06 2.78 -1.41
N LEU A 73 11.12 2.18 -0.23
CA LEU A 73 11.73 2.80 0.93
C LEU A 73 13.25 2.95 0.77
N ALA A 74 13.91 2.00 0.11
CA ALA A 74 15.35 2.05 -0.12
C ALA A 74 15.72 3.13 -1.15
N SER A 75 14.88 3.32 -2.16
CA SER A 75 15.18 4.25 -3.26
C SER A 75 14.78 5.70 -2.97
N ASN A 76 13.91 5.92 -2.00
CA ASN A 76 13.38 7.26 -1.73
C ASN A 76 13.28 7.51 -0.22
N SER A 77 14.29 8.18 0.32
CA SER A 77 14.35 8.52 1.75
C SER A 77 13.32 9.56 2.18
N ASP A 78 12.64 10.20 1.23
CA ASP A 78 11.64 11.22 1.51
C ASP A 78 10.23 10.64 1.69
N VAL A 79 10.05 9.33 1.54
CA VAL A 79 8.76 8.68 1.78
C VAL A 79 8.46 8.70 3.27
N THR A 80 7.40 9.40 3.66
CA THR A 80 6.96 9.49 5.05
C THR A 80 5.86 8.49 5.38
N ASP A 81 5.02 8.19 4.41
CA ASP A 81 3.87 7.30 4.58
C ASP A 81 3.69 6.41 3.37
N LEU A 82 3.45 5.13 3.62
CA LEU A 82 3.21 4.14 2.59
C LEU A 82 1.92 3.39 2.95
N PHE A 83 0.92 3.51 2.09
CA PHE A 83 -0.38 2.85 2.26
C PHE A 83 -0.53 1.73 1.23
N VAL A 84 -1.17 0.64 1.65
CA VAL A 84 -1.43 -0.48 0.75
C VAL A 84 -2.91 -0.88 0.88
N ASP A 85 -3.66 -0.74 -0.21
CA ASP A 85 -5.04 -1.17 -0.27
C ASP A 85 -5.12 -2.63 -0.72
N SER A 86 -5.99 -3.41 -0.09
CA SER A 86 -6.22 -4.81 -0.44
C SER A 86 -4.95 -5.66 -0.38
N ALA A 87 -4.17 -5.50 0.67
CA ALA A 87 -2.87 -6.15 0.81
C ALA A 87 -2.95 -7.68 0.66
N LEU A 88 -3.94 -8.32 1.28
CA LEU A 88 -4.12 -9.78 1.16
C LEU A 88 -4.41 -10.19 -0.28
N LYS A 89 -5.21 -9.42 -0.99
CA LYS A 89 -5.53 -9.69 -2.40
C LYS A 89 -4.29 -9.55 -3.29
N ILE A 90 -3.46 -8.55 -3.04
CA ILE A 90 -2.18 -8.39 -3.74
C ILE A 90 -1.28 -9.61 -3.50
N CYS A 91 -1.32 -10.17 -2.30
CA CYS A 91 -0.58 -11.38 -1.94
C CYS A 91 -1.21 -12.67 -2.49
N GLY A 92 -2.20 -12.59 -3.35
CA GLY A 92 -2.83 -13.74 -3.98
C GLY A 92 -3.81 -14.50 -3.09
N GLY A 93 -4.22 -13.92 -1.96
CA GLY A 93 -5.14 -14.55 -1.02
C GLY A 93 -4.54 -15.66 -0.16
N ASP A 94 -3.23 -15.85 -0.22
CA ASP A 94 -2.52 -16.87 0.57
C ASP A 94 -2.28 -16.36 1.99
N LEU A 95 -3.08 -16.86 2.94
CA LEU A 95 -3.01 -16.41 4.33
C LEU A 95 -1.68 -16.72 5.01
N ALA A 96 -1.10 -17.88 4.73
CA ALA A 96 0.19 -18.26 5.32
C ALA A 96 1.32 -17.35 4.82
N ALA A 97 1.34 -17.09 3.53
CA ALA A 97 2.32 -16.18 2.94
C ALA A 97 2.12 -14.75 3.44
N PHE A 98 0.87 -14.34 3.63
CA PHE A 98 0.54 -13.02 4.15
C PHE A 98 1.01 -12.84 5.60
N ASP A 99 0.83 -13.87 6.45
CA ASP A 99 1.33 -13.83 7.82
C ASP A 99 2.85 -13.69 7.87
N HIS A 100 3.55 -14.40 7.00
CA HIS A 100 5.01 -14.30 6.87
C HIS A 100 5.42 -12.91 6.41
N PHE A 101 4.67 -12.35 5.45
CA PHE A 101 4.88 -11.00 4.96
C PHE A 101 4.74 -9.97 6.09
N LEU A 102 3.70 -10.09 6.94
CA LEU A 102 3.50 -9.19 8.06
C LEU A 102 4.67 -9.26 9.06
N THR A 103 5.18 -10.45 9.31
CA THR A 103 6.36 -10.64 10.18
C THR A 103 7.58 -9.93 9.61
N ASN A 104 7.81 -10.07 8.31
CA ASN A 104 8.95 -9.41 7.65
C ASN A 104 8.79 -7.90 7.57
N LEU A 105 7.56 -7.42 7.48
CA LEU A 105 7.26 -6.00 7.37
C LEU A 105 7.72 -5.23 8.61
N ASP A 106 7.70 -5.86 9.77
CA ASP A 106 8.18 -5.24 11.01
C ASP A 106 9.67 -4.85 10.93
N LYS A 107 10.40 -5.40 9.98
CA LYS A 107 11.81 -5.08 9.78
C LYS A 107 12.03 -3.81 8.96
N LEU A 108 10.99 -3.31 8.38
CA LEU A 108 11.02 -2.07 7.60
C LEU A 108 10.63 -0.88 8.47
#